data_e7f00dcab685b9e268068d8c3b898e42
#
_entry.id   e7f00dcab685b9e268068d8c3b898e42
#
_cell.length_a   1.000
_cell.length_b   1.000
_cell.length_c   1.000
_cell.angle_alpha   90.00
_cell.angle_beta   90.00
_cell.angle_gamma   90.00
#
_symmetry.space_group_name_H-M   'P 1'
#
loop_
_entity.id
_entity.type
_entity.pdbx_description
1 polymer ?
#
loop_
_entity_poly.entity_id
_entity_poly.type
_entity_poly.pdbx_seq_one_letter_code
_entity_poly.pdbx_strand_id
1 'polypeptide(L)'
;MQNIRHELQERIQFFKKQNKLIEAQRIEERTMFDLEMMDQVGYANGIENYSRHMDFRKPGKPPATLLDYFPDDFLLFIDESHITVPQIGGMYNGDKARKQVLVDYGFRLPSALDNRPLQFDEFKKRTNQ
;
A
#
# COMPACT_ATOMS: atom_id res chain seq x y z
N MET A 1 -1.96 -15.47 -0.45
CA MET A 1 -3.30 -15.38 -1.10
C MET A 1 -4.47 -15.58 -0.15
N GLN A 2 -4.39 -16.48 0.84
CA GLN A 2 -5.49 -16.68 1.81
C GLN A 2 -5.82 -15.42 2.60
N ASN A 3 -4.80 -14.67 3.04
CA ASN A 3 -5.01 -13.41 3.77
C ASN A 3 -5.73 -12.36 2.93
N ILE A 4 -5.44 -12.32 1.62
CA ILE A 4 -6.12 -11.41 0.69
C ILE A 4 -7.60 -11.81 0.56
N ARG A 5 -7.89 -13.10 0.46
CA ARG A 5 -9.28 -13.59 0.41
C ARG A 5 -10.05 -13.24 1.68
N HIS A 6 -9.40 -13.35 2.83
CA HIS A 6 -10.02 -13.01 4.11
C HIS A 6 -10.37 -11.52 4.16
N GLU A 7 -9.42 -10.63 3.85
CA GLU A 7 -9.66 -9.20 3.81
C GLU A 7 -10.76 -8.84 2.78
N LEU A 8 -10.77 -9.52 1.63
CA LEU A 8 -11.81 -9.34 0.62
C LEU A 8 -13.21 -9.62 1.20
N GLN A 9 -13.37 -10.73 1.91
CA GLN A 9 -14.66 -11.08 2.50
C GLN A 9 -15.11 -10.05 3.54
N GLU A 10 -14.21 -9.60 4.38
CA GLU A 10 -14.50 -8.53 5.35
C GLU A 10 -14.95 -7.25 4.64
N ARG A 11 -14.26 -6.88 3.54
CA ARG A 11 -14.57 -5.65 2.82
C ARG A 11 -15.91 -5.75 2.07
N ILE A 12 -16.21 -6.90 1.48
CA ILE A 12 -17.52 -7.16 0.85
C ILE A 12 -18.64 -6.99 1.89
N GLN A 13 -18.50 -7.57 3.07
CA GLN A 13 -19.48 -7.41 4.15
C GLN A 13 -19.62 -5.96 4.59
N PHE A 14 -18.53 -5.23 4.68
CA PHE A 14 -18.54 -3.81 5.01
C PHE A 14 -19.37 -3.01 4.00
N PHE A 15 -19.16 -3.20 2.70
CA PHE A 15 -19.92 -2.51 1.67
C PHE A 15 -21.40 -2.90 1.67
N LYS A 16 -21.71 -4.19 1.85
CA LYS A 16 -23.08 -4.69 1.89
C LYS A 16 -23.87 -4.08 3.06
N LYS A 17 -23.23 -3.94 4.22
CA LYS A 17 -23.87 -3.29 5.39
C LYS A 17 -24.22 -1.83 5.15
N GLN A 18 -23.52 -1.17 4.25
CA GLN A 18 -23.76 0.23 3.88
C GLN A 18 -24.63 0.37 2.63
N ASN A 19 -25.21 -0.72 2.12
CA ASN A 19 -25.96 -0.76 0.86
C ASN A 19 -25.15 -0.31 -0.36
N LYS A 20 -23.84 -0.45 -0.32
CA LYS A 20 -22.91 -0.13 -1.43
C LYS A 20 -22.65 -1.38 -2.26
N LEU A 21 -23.70 -1.85 -2.98
CA LEU A 21 -23.65 -3.12 -3.72
C LEU A 21 -22.73 -3.06 -4.95
N ILE A 22 -22.64 -1.91 -5.60
CA ILE A 22 -21.76 -1.71 -6.77
C ILE A 22 -20.29 -1.79 -6.33
N GLU A 23 -19.94 -1.15 -5.24
CA GLU A 23 -18.60 -1.18 -4.68
C GLU A 23 -18.23 -2.59 -4.21
N ALA A 24 -19.18 -3.29 -3.59
CA ALA A 24 -18.98 -4.70 -3.17
C ALA A 24 -18.69 -5.60 -4.36
N GLN A 25 -19.48 -5.49 -5.43
CA GLN A 25 -19.27 -6.27 -6.65
C GLN A 25 -17.94 -5.93 -7.32
N ARG A 26 -17.61 -4.65 -7.41
CA ARG A 26 -16.37 -4.18 -8.04
C ARG A 26 -15.14 -4.71 -7.35
N ILE A 27 -15.08 -4.62 -6.01
CA ILE A 27 -13.92 -5.10 -5.26
C ILE A 27 -13.80 -6.62 -5.34
N GLU A 28 -14.91 -7.34 -5.34
CA GLU A 28 -14.93 -8.79 -5.48
C GLU A 28 -14.37 -9.22 -6.83
N GLU A 29 -14.91 -8.67 -7.92
CA GLU A 29 -14.47 -9.00 -9.29
C GLU A 29 -12.99 -8.68 -9.49
N ARG A 30 -12.56 -7.49 -9.08
CA ARG A 30 -11.18 -7.06 -9.25
C ARG A 30 -10.21 -7.93 -8.47
N THR A 31 -10.49 -8.18 -7.20
CA THR A 31 -9.60 -8.96 -6.34
C THR A 31 -9.54 -10.42 -6.76
N MET A 32 -10.68 -11.00 -7.10
CA MET A 32 -10.71 -12.39 -7.59
C MET A 32 -9.95 -12.55 -8.90
N PHE A 33 -10.09 -11.59 -9.82
CA PHE A 33 -9.30 -11.57 -11.05
C PHE A 33 -7.79 -11.48 -10.77
N ASP A 34 -7.39 -10.57 -9.90
CA ASP A 34 -5.98 -10.41 -9.52
C ASP A 34 -5.41 -11.68 -8.89
N LEU A 35 -6.18 -12.33 -8.00
CA LEU A 35 -5.77 -13.58 -7.37
C LEU A 35 -5.62 -14.71 -8.39
N GLU A 36 -6.52 -14.80 -9.35
CA GLU A 36 -6.42 -15.78 -10.42
C GLU A 36 -5.19 -15.54 -11.30
N MET A 37 -4.91 -14.29 -11.65
CA MET A 37 -3.71 -13.92 -12.40
C MET A 37 -2.43 -14.26 -11.63
N MET A 38 -2.38 -14.00 -10.32
CA MET A 38 -1.24 -14.38 -9.49
C MET A 38 -1.04 -15.89 -9.44
N ASP A 39 -2.13 -16.66 -9.40
CA ASP A 39 -2.08 -18.12 -9.34
C ASP A 39 -1.63 -18.73 -10.69
N GLN A 40 -2.17 -18.26 -11.79
CA GLN A 40 -1.92 -18.82 -13.13
C GLN A 40 -0.63 -18.30 -13.77
N VAL A 41 -0.33 -17.03 -13.62
CA VAL A 41 0.78 -16.33 -14.31
C VAL A 41 1.90 -15.92 -13.36
N GLY A 42 1.62 -15.85 -12.06
CA GLY A 42 2.57 -15.37 -11.04
C GLY A 42 2.64 -13.86 -10.94
N TYR A 43 1.75 -13.12 -11.63
CA TYR A 43 1.75 -11.66 -11.64
C TYR A 43 0.35 -11.13 -11.90
N ALA A 44 0.05 -9.94 -11.37
CA ALA A 44 -1.15 -9.16 -11.67
C ALA A 44 -0.80 -7.68 -11.77
N ASN A 45 -1.53 -6.94 -12.60
CA ASN A 45 -1.38 -5.49 -12.68
C ASN A 45 -1.78 -4.85 -11.34
N GLY A 46 -0.87 -4.05 -10.77
CA GLY A 46 -1.10 -3.47 -9.45
C GLY A 46 -0.84 -4.43 -8.29
N ILE A 47 -0.01 -5.45 -8.51
CA ILE A 47 0.36 -6.44 -7.49
C ILE A 47 0.95 -5.77 -6.23
N GLU A 48 1.56 -4.62 -6.37
CA GLU A 48 2.12 -3.84 -5.26
C GLU A 48 1.06 -3.41 -4.24
N ASN A 49 -0.20 -3.33 -4.64
CA ASN A 49 -1.30 -3.01 -3.73
C ASN A 49 -1.58 -4.13 -2.72
N TYR A 50 -1.05 -5.32 -2.94
CA TYR A 50 -1.13 -6.46 -2.04
C TYR A 50 0.16 -6.69 -1.24
N SER A 51 1.10 -5.75 -1.29
CA SER A 51 2.45 -5.92 -0.72
C SER A 51 2.43 -6.23 0.77
N ARG A 52 1.52 -5.64 1.54
CA ARG A 52 1.39 -5.94 2.97
C ARG A 52 1.17 -7.43 3.23
N HIS A 53 0.31 -8.07 2.45
CA HIS A 53 0.04 -9.51 2.57
C HIS A 53 1.21 -10.38 2.08
N MET A 54 1.95 -9.91 1.09
CA MET A 54 3.11 -10.64 0.55
C MET A 54 4.28 -10.64 1.53
N ASP A 55 4.49 -9.52 2.21
CA ASP A 55 5.56 -9.34 3.19
C ASP A 55 5.15 -9.76 4.61
N PHE A 56 3.90 -10.17 4.80
CA PHE A 56 3.33 -10.50 6.11
C PHE A 56 3.49 -9.38 7.14
N ARG A 57 3.37 -8.13 6.68
CA ARG A 57 3.45 -6.96 7.56
C ARG A 57 2.17 -6.76 8.34
N LYS A 58 2.31 -6.16 9.52
CA LYS A 58 1.16 -5.74 10.33
C LYS A 58 0.46 -4.55 9.65
N PRO A 59 -0.87 -4.38 9.84
CA PRO A 59 -1.58 -3.21 9.35
C PRO A 59 -0.91 -1.90 9.77
N GLY A 60 -0.80 -0.95 8.84
CA GLY A 60 -0.20 0.36 9.06
C GLY A 60 1.32 0.42 8.87
N LYS A 61 2.00 -0.71 8.74
CA LYS A 61 3.46 -0.73 8.56
C LYS A 61 3.85 -0.47 7.10
N PRO A 62 4.84 0.41 6.85
CA PRO A 62 5.30 0.70 5.49
C PRO A 62 6.12 -0.46 4.91
N PRO A 63 6.25 -0.54 3.57
CA PRO A 63 7.14 -1.49 2.95
C PRO A 63 8.61 -1.15 3.22
N ALA A 64 9.49 -2.12 2.97
CA ALA A 64 10.93 -1.86 2.93
C ALA A 64 11.27 -0.87 1.82
N THR A 65 12.23 -0.01 2.08
CA THR A 65 12.75 0.96 1.13
C THR A 65 14.21 0.68 0.82
N LEU A 66 14.77 1.38 -0.16
CA LEU A 66 16.19 1.27 -0.50
C LEU A 66 17.09 1.56 0.71
N LEU A 67 16.67 2.47 1.61
CA LEU A 67 17.41 2.81 2.81
C LEU A 67 17.62 1.61 3.75
N ASP A 68 16.69 0.67 3.75
CA ASP A 68 16.76 -0.52 4.62
C ASP A 68 17.87 -1.50 4.19
N TYR A 69 18.40 -1.35 2.98
CA TYR A 69 19.47 -2.20 2.46
C TYR A 69 20.88 -1.66 2.76
N PHE A 70 20.99 -0.45 3.30
CA PHE A 70 22.28 0.11 3.67
C PHE A 70 22.69 -0.32 5.08
N PRO A 71 24.02 -0.34 5.39
CA PRO A 71 24.48 -0.51 6.77
C PRO A 71 23.93 0.58 7.69
N ASP A 72 23.87 0.31 9.00
CA ASP A 72 23.33 1.26 9.97
C ASP A 72 24.08 2.59 9.99
N ASP A 73 25.38 2.58 9.70
CA ASP A 73 26.27 3.76 9.73
C ASP A 73 26.54 4.35 8.34
N PHE A 74 25.52 4.51 7.53
CA PHE A 74 25.67 5.15 6.23
C PHE A 74 25.56 6.66 6.29
N LEU A 75 26.16 7.34 5.31
CA LEU A 75 26.09 8.80 5.14
C LEU A 75 25.16 9.13 3.97
N LEU A 76 24.17 9.96 4.21
CA LEU A 76 23.18 10.36 3.21
C LEU A 76 23.46 11.79 2.73
N PHE A 77 23.63 11.94 1.41
CA PHE A 77 23.68 13.24 0.75
C PHE A 77 22.40 13.49 -0.01
N ILE A 78 21.77 14.62 0.23
CA ILE A 78 20.53 15.02 -0.48
C ILE A 78 20.87 16.25 -1.33
N ASP A 79 20.91 16.03 -2.65
CA ASP A 79 21.06 17.14 -3.60
C ASP A 79 19.75 17.93 -3.70
N GLU A 80 19.86 19.23 -3.92
CA GLU A 80 18.70 20.13 -3.96
C GLU A 80 17.77 19.95 -2.76
N SER A 81 18.33 19.87 -1.55
CA SER A 81 17.59 19.50 -0.34
C SER A 81 16.44 20.46 -0.03
N HIS A 82 16.56 21.72 -0.41
CA HIS A 82 15.50 22.73 -0.25
C HIS A 82 14.22 22.40 -1.02
N ILE A 83 14.31 21.54 -2.07
CA ILE A 83 13.20 21.00 -2.84
C ILE A 83 12.87 19.57 -2.40
N THR A 84 13.87 18.71 -2.31
CA THR A 84 13.72 17.28 -2.06
C THR A 84 13.14 16.98 -0.68
N VAL A 85 13.61 17.67 0.37
CA VAL A 85 13.13 17.44 1.75
C VAL A 85 11.64 17.78 1.90
N PRO A 86 11.15 18.93 1.42
CA PRO A 86 9.70 19.19 1.42
C PRO A 86 8.89 18.18 0.61
N GLN A 87 9.40 17.71 -0.54
CA GLN A 87 8.75 16.67 -1.34
C GLN A 87 8.58 15.37 -0.56
N ILE A 88 9.62 14.91 0.12
CA ILE A 88 9.56 13.71 0.97
C ILE A 88 8.47 13.89 2.04
N GLY A 89 8.39 15.07 2.65
CA GLY A 89 7.37 15.37 3.64
C GLY A 89 5.93 15.31 3.13
N GLY A 90 5.72 15.60 1.84
CA GLY A 90 4.40 15.60 1.21
C GLY A 90 3.95 14.29 0.58
N MET A 91 4.88 13.35 0.34
CA MET A 91 4.60 12.12 -0.42
C MET A 91 3.53 11.24 0.24
N TYR A 92 3.59 11.06 1.55
CA TYR A 92 2.67 10.21 2.29
C TYR A 92 1.21 10.67 2.15
N ASN A 93 0.95 11.95 2.40
CA ASN A 93 -0.42 12.47 2.36
C ASN A 93 -1.01 12.44 0.96
N GLY A 94 -0.21 12.74 -0.06
CA GLY A 94 -0.64 12.68 -1.45
C GLY A 94 -1.00 11.25 -1.88
N ASP A 95 -0.17 10.29 -1.56
CA ASP A 95 -0.44 8.87 -1.85
C ASP A 95 -1.67 8.36 -1.10
N LYS A 96 -1.77 8.68 0.19
CA LYS A 96 -2.91 8.29 1.02
C LYS A 96 -4.22 8.84 0.49
N ALA A 97 -4.26 10.13 0.14
CA ALA A 97 -5.48 10.76 -0.39
C ALA A 97 -5.95 10.07 -1.68
N ARG A 98 -5.03 9.80 -2.60
CA ARG A 98 -5.33 9.10 -3.85
C ARG A 98 -5.86 7.68 -3.61
N LYS A 99 -5.17 6.91 -2.80
CA LYS A 99 -5.55 5.51 -2.52
C LYS A 99 -6.81 5.40 -1.70
N GLN A 100 -7.07 6.35 -0.80
CA GLN A 100 -8.29 6.35 0.00
C GLN A 100 -9.53 6.40 -0.89
N VAL A 101 -9.51 7.20 -1.96
CA VAL A 101 -10.60 7.25 -2.94
C VAL A 101 -10.78 5.87 -3.60
N LEU A 102 -9.70 5.21 -4.00
CA LEU A 102 -9.77 3.89 -4.62
C LEU A 102 -10.34 2.83 -3.67
N VAL A 103 -10.01 2.92 -2.39
CA VAL A 103 -10.54 2.01 -1.35
C VAL A 103 -12.02 2.28 -1.10
N ASP A 104 -12.39 3.54 -0.95
CA ASP A 104 -13.78 3.94 -0.64
C ASP A 104 -14.78 3.54 -1.73
N TYR A 105 -14.34 3.55 -2.98
CA TYR A 105 -15.18 3.19 -4.14
C TYR A 105 -15.02 1.75 -4.62
N GLY A 106 -14.31 0.90 -3.88
CA GLY A 106 -14.21 -0.53 -4.17
C GLY A 106 -13.24 -0.89 -5.31
N PHE A 107 -12.28 -0.03 -5.61
CA PHE A 107 -11.23 -0.33 -6.61
C PHE A 107 -10.04 -1.07 -6.00
N ARG A 108 -9.79 -0.89 -4.71
CA ARG A 108 -8.70 -1.53 -3.98
C ARG A 108 -9.14 -1.96 -2.58
N LEU A 109 -8.47 -2.98 -2.03
CA LEU A 109 -8.64 -3.38 -0.63
C LEU A 109 -7.99 -2.34 0.30
N PRO A 110 -8.46 -2.22 1.56
CA PRO A 110 -7.86 -1.30 2.54
C PRO A 110 -6.35 -1.48 2.72
N SER A 111 -5.83 -2.69 2.59
CA SER A 111 -4.39 -2.97 2.70
C SER A 111 -3.54 -2.28 1.63
N ALA A 112 -4.15 -1.80 0.53
CA ALA A 112 -3.44 -1.00 -0.47
C ALA A 112 -2.87 0.30 0.11
N LEU A 113 -3.46 0.84 1.18
CA LEU A 113 -2.96 2.01 1.89
C LEU A 113 -1.59 1.76 2.54
N ASP A 114 -1.26 0.51 2.83
CA ASP A 114 0.00 0.12 3.47
C ASP A 114 1.15 -0.08 2.47
N ASN A 115 0.87 -0.08 1.17
CA ASN A 115 1.87 0.11 0.12
C ASN A 115 2.04 1.61 -0.11
N ARG A 116 2.84 2.24 0.70
CA ARG A 116 2.91 3.69 0.82
C ARG A 116 4.35 4.19 0.98
N PRO A 117 4.61 5.46 0.61
CA PRO A 117 5.87 6.10 0.95
C PRO A 117 6.01 6.25 2.47
N LEU A 118 7.23 6.45 2.90
CA LEU A 118 7.52 6.76 4.30
C LEU A 118 6.92 8.10 4.70
N GLN A 119 6.43 8.18 5.92
CA GLN A 119 6.23 9.46 6.59
C GLN A 119 7.59 10.10 6.87
N PHE A 120 7.63 11.42 7.00
CA PHE A 120 8.89 12.13 7.20
C PHE A 120 9.63 11.65 8.46
N ASP A 121 8.91 11.38 9.54
CA ASP A 121 9.50 10.86 10.79
C ASP A 121 10.11 9.46 10.59
N GLU A 122 9.47 8.62 9.79
CA GLU A 122 9.98 7.30 9.44
C GLU A 122 11.25 7.40 8.59
N PHE A 123 11.26 8.33 7.63
CA PHE A 123 12.45 8.64 6.83
C PHE A 123 13.62 9.07 7.71
N LYS A 124 13.38 10.00 8.65
CA LYS A 124 14.42 10.46 9.60
C LYS A 124 14.99 9.33 10.46
N LYS A 125 14.13 8.40 10.89
CA LYS A 125 14.56 7.24 11.70
C LYS A 125 15.44 6.26 10.92
N ARG A 126 15.27 6.17 9.60
CA ARG A 126 16.02 5.25 8.73
C ARG A 126 17.30 5.85 8.20
N THR A 127 17.52 7.15 8.37
CA THR A 127 18.75 7.83 8.00
C THR A 127 19.67 7.93 9.20
N ASN A 128 20.99 7.75 8.97
CA ASN A 128 21.98 7.87 10.02
C ASN A 128 22.52 9.29 10.10
N GLN A 129 23.07 9.81 9.00
CA GLN A 129 23.64 11.15 8.90
C GLN A 129 23.27 11.81 7.57
#